data_047ab8d193a460a7e2f989e88673b5cc
#
_entry.id   047ab8d193a460a7e2f989e88673b5cc
#
_cell.length_a   1.000
_cell.length_b   1.000
_cell.length_c   1.000
_cell.angle_alpha   90.00
_cell.angle_beta   90.00
_cell.angle_gamma   90.00
#
_symmetry.space_group_name_H-M   'P 1'
#
loop_
_entity.id
_entity.type
_entity.pdbx_description
1 polymer ?
#
loop_
_entity_poly.entity_id
_entity_poly.type
_entity_poly.pdbx_seq_one_letter_code
_entity_poly.pdbx_strand_id
1 'polypeptide(L)'
;YFLDRLNGSSTLSALLGDTGFATNLSWLLDGYYKTPTNLPEIGLRWVNPIVDMLVPQRATLFGWVFLFPCLYLLHDWAFCRRKESLPGLILLAAGLPLLHTHSFLALGILSGVYCLMELCSCFDKKRFLGWALYGGIVILLAAPQLFGFAFRQAGESGMVRLHLNWANEVDGYLWFYIKNMGWM
;
A
#
# COMPACT_ATOMS: atom_id res chain seq x y z
N TYR A 1 15.75 12.49 16.81
CA TYR A 1 14.40 12.32 17.39
C TYR A 1 14.34 11.16 18.39
N PHE A 2 14.83 9.96 18.01
CA PHE A 2 14.92 8.83 18.93
C PHE A 2 15.85 9.15 20.12
N LEU A 3 16.98 9.76 19.84
CA LEU A 3 17.97 10.18 20.84
C LEU A 3 17.48 11.38 21.68
N ASP A 4 16.73 12.30 21.09
CA ASP A 4 16.11 13.44 21.80
C ASP A 4 15.06 12.98 22.82
N ARG A 5 14.39 11.85 22.53
CA ARG A 5 13.44 11.24 23.45
C ARG A 5 14.10 10.49 24.61
N LEU A 6 15.38 10.19 24.49
CA LEU A 6 16.19 9.62 25.58
C LEU A 6 16.73 10.71 26.51
N ASN A 7 15.90 11.63 26.97
CA ASN A 7 16.18 12.73 27.90
C ASN A 7 17.08 13.87 27.36
N GLY A 8 16.96 14.20 26.08
CA GLY A 8 17.66 15.36 25.52
C GLY A 8 19.16 15.22 25.43
N SER A 9 19.72 14.03 25.64
CA SER A 9 21.14 13.77 25.46
C SER A 9 21.37 12.71 24.38
N SER A 10 22.17 13.05 23.40
CA SER A 10 22.61 12.20 22.32
C SER A 10 23.69 11.20 22.68
N THR A 11 24.03 11.06 23.95
CA THR A 11 25.15 10.24 24.40
C THR A 11 24.70 8.93 25.04
N LEU A 12 25.49 7.87 24.84
CA LEU A 12 25.31 6.56 25.44
C LEU A 12 25.24 6.62 26.99
N SER A 13 25.78 7.66 27.60
CA SER A 13 25.72 7.92 29.03
C SER A 13 24.30 8.21 29.54
N ALA A 14 23.45 8.80 28.75
CA ALA A 14 22.05 8.99 29.09
C ALA A 14 21.24 7.67 29.00
N LEU A 15 21.69 6.74 28.19
CA LEU A 15 21.10 5.39 28.08
C LEU A 15 21.50 4.49 29.26
N LEU A 16 22.70 4.66 29.78
CA LEU A 16 23.31 3.81 30.79
C LEU A 16 23.30 4.39 32.21
N GLY A 17 23.07 5.70 32.32
CA GLY A 17 23.07 6.39 33.60
C GLY A 17 21.68 6.77 34.10
N ASP A 18 21.29 6.18 35.20
CA ASP A 18 20.18 6.56 36.03
C ASP A 18 18.73 6.24 35.54
N THR A 19 17.74 6.56 36.34
CA THR A 19 16.31 6.29 36.24
C THR A 19 15.68 6.44 34.84
N GLY A 20 16.34 7.17 33.94
CA GLY A 20 15.95 7.35 32.54
C GLY A 20 15.98 6.06 31.70
N PHE A 21 16.90 5.14 31.96
CA PHE A 21 17.02 3.92 31.16
C PHE A 21 15.82 2.97 31.33
N ALA A 22 15.42 2.73 32.57
CA ALA A 22 14.27 1.85 32.86
C ALA A 22 12.97 2.44 32.31
N THR A 23 12.78 3.75 32.44
CA THR A 23 11.62 4.46 31.91
C THR A 23 11.60 4.46 30.37
N ASN A 24 12.76 4.64 29.75
CA ASN A 24 12.88 4.61 28.30
C ASN A 24 12.77 3.20 27.74
N LEU A 25 13.24 2.16 28.49
CA LEU A 25 13.07 0.77 28.12
C LEU A 25 11.61 0.32 28.26
N SER A 26 10.88 0.73 29.30
CA SER A 26 9.44 0.46 29.40
C SER A 26 8.68 1.10 28.25
N TRP A 27 9.04 2.29 27.85
CA TRP A 27 8.47 2.97 26.69
C TRP A 27 8.68 2.23 25.38
N LEU A 28 9.86 1.64 25.19
CA LEU A 28 10.16 0.77 24.04
C LEU A 28 9.38 -0.55 24.08
N LEU A 29 9.20 -1.09 25.27
CA LEU A 29 8.49 -2.36 25.49
C LEU A 29 6.96 -2.21 25.42
N ASP A 30 6.43 -1.07 25.82
CA ASP A 30 5.00 -0.74 25.71
C ASP A 30 4.52 -0.58 24.26
N GLY A 31 5.45 -0.62 23.30
CA GLY A 31 5.14 -0.68 21.87
C GLY A 31 4.44 0.54 21.29
N TYR A 32 4.19 1.57 22.09
CA TYR A 32 3.49 2.78 21.68
C TYR A 32 4.47 3.94 21.51
N TYR A 33 5.35 3.82 20.55
CA TYR A 33 6.23 4.92 20.18
C TYR A 33 5.81 5.50 18.83
N LYS A 34 5.81 6.81 18.75
CA LYS A 34 5.66 7.50 17.47
C LYS A 34 6.91 7.17 16.64
N THR A 35 6.72 6.59 15.47
CA THR A 35 7.84 6.36 14.57
C THR A 35 8.48 7.70 14.23
N PRO A 36 9.83 7.78 14.15
CA PRO A 36 10.53 9.04 13.84
C PRO A 36 10.12 9.65 12.50
N THR A 37 9.49 8.86 11.65
CA THR A 37 9.07 9.21 10.31
C THR A 37 7.61 9.63 10.21
N ASN A 38 6.83 9.48 11.29
CA ASN A 38 5.43 9.86 11.33
C ASN A 38 5.16 10.85 12.47
N LEU A 39 5.33 12.14 12.19
CA LEU A 39 5.19 13.25 13.12
C LEU A 39 4.14 14.22 12.58
N PRO A 40 2.85 13.99 12.87
CA PRO A 40 1.76 14.85 12.42
C PRO A 40 1.92 16.32 12.81
N GLU A 41 2.49 16.55 13.99
CA GLU A 41 2.68 17.88 14.58
C GLU A 41 3.53 18.81 13.71
N ILE A 42 4.45 18.27 12.91
CA ILE A 42 5.29 18.99 11.96
C ILE A 42 4.96 18.66 10.49
N GLY A 43 3.84 18.03 10.24
CA GLY A 43 3.41 17.63 8.89
C GLY A 43 4.30 16.55 8.25
N LEU A 44 5.05 15.77 9.03
CA LEU A 44 5.87 14.68 8.51
C LEU A 44 5.09 13.36 8.58
N ARG A 45 4.83 12.78 7.41
CA ARG A 45 4.03 11.55 7.24
C ARG A 45 4.79 10.52 6.40
N TRP A 46 6.00 10.22 6.80
CA TRP A 46 6.79 9.15 6.18
C TRP A 46 6.42 7.82 6.81
N VAL A 47 5.94 6.91 5.99
CA VAL A 47 5.60 5.55 6.39
C VAL A 47 6.75 4.63 6.02
N ASN A 48 7.31 3.91 7.01
CA ASN A 48 8.26 2.85 6.74
C ASN A 48 7.47 1.58 6.35
N PRO A 49 7.57 1.09 5.08
CA PRO A 49 6.78 -0.04 4.63
C PRO A 49 6.96 -1.30 5.48
N ILE A 50 8.14 -1.50 6.03
CA ILE A 50 8.42 -2.70 6.85
C ILE A 50 7.80 -2.56 8.23
N VAL A 51 8.11 -1.47 8.94
CA VAL A 51 7.71 -1.29 10.34
C VAL A 51 6.24 -0.91 10.47
N ASP A 52 5.74 -0.05 9.58
CA ASP A 52 4.40 0.52 9.70
C ASP A 52 3.34 -0.28 8.92
N MET A 53 3.74 -1.05 7.91
CA MET A 53 2.80 -1.82 7.08
C MET A 53 2.96 -3.33 7.23
N LEU A 54 4.17 -3.88 7.06
CA LEU A 54 4.35 -5.34 7.06
C LEU A 54 4.24 -5.95 8.46
N VAL A 55 4.83 -5.32 9.46
CA VAL A 55 4.83 -5.86 10.83
C VAL A 55 3.44 -5.79 11.47
N PRO A 56 2.71 -4.65 11.45
CA PRO A 56 1.39 -4.56 12.07
C PRO A 56 0.29 -5.24 11.23
N GLN A 57 0.41 -5.16 9.90
CA GLN A 57 -0.62 -5.64 8.98
C GLN A 57 -0.18 -6.91 8.25
N ARG A 58 -0.37 -8.05 8.87
CA ARG A 58 -0.06 -9.36 8.24
C ARG A 58 -0.77 -9.56 6.91
N ALA A 59 -1.96 -9.00 6.75
CA ALA A 59 -2.71 -9.03 5.48
C ALA A 59 -1.94 -8.38 4.33
N THR A 60 -1.15 -7.33 4.59
CA THR A 60 -0.29 -6.68 3.58
C THR A 60 0.77 -7.64 3.04
N LEU A 61 1.40 -8.41 3.93
CA LEU A 61 2.39 -9.42 3.52
C LEU A 61 1.77 -10.45 2.58
N PHE A 62 0.62 -11.02 2.95
CA PHE A 62 -0.11 -11.94 2.08
C PHE A 62 -0.55 -11.28 0.78
N GLY A 63 -1.03 -10.05 0.83
CA GLY A 63 -1.38 -9.27 -0.35
C GLY A 63 -0.21 -9.12 -1.33
N TRP A 64 1.00 -8.88 -0.84
CA TRP A 64 2.19 -8.75 -1.68
C TRP A 64 2.67 -10.09 -2.24
N VAL A 65 2.60 -11.17 -1.45
CA VAL A 65 2.93 -12.53 -1.93
C VAL A 65 2.09 -12.91 -3.14
N PHE A 66 0.84 -12.47 -3.21
CA PHE A 66 -0.03 -12.72 -4.38
C PHE A 66 0.09 -11.63 -5.45
N LEU A 67 0.33 -10.38 -5.06
CA LEU A 67 0.46 -9.27 -6.00
C LEU A 67 1.69 -9.43 -6.91
N PHE A 68 2.85 -9.80 -6.37
CA PHE A 68 4.07 -9.94 -7.19
C PHE A 68 3.94 -10.99 -8.30
N PRO A 69 3.44 -12.20 -8.06
CA PRO A 69 3.12 -13.14 -9.15
C PRO A 69 2.12 -12.57 -10.14
N CYS A 70 1.07 -11.84 -9.69
CA CYS A 70 0.15 -11.18 -10.61
C CYS A 70 0.85 -10.17 -11.51
N LEU A 71 1.75 -9.35 -10.97
CA LEU A 71 2.51 -8.37 -11.74
C LEU A 71 3.44 -9.05 -12.75
N TYR A 72 4.09 -10.14 -12.36
CA TYR A 72 4.92 -10.94 -13.25
C TYR A 72 4.08 -11.50 -14.41
N LEU A 73 2.96 -12.16 -14.10
CA LEU A 73 2.06 -12.74 -15.10
C LEU A 73 1.43 -11.67 -16.00
N LEU A 74 1.10 -10.51 -15.43
CA LEU A 74 0.59 -9.37 -16.18
C LEU A 74 1.63 -8.86 -17.19
N HIS A 75 2.87 -8.69 -16.75
CA HIS A 75 3.97 -8.31 -17.62
C HIS A 75 4.21 -9.36 -18.73
N ASP A 76 4.26 -10.62 -18.35
CA ASP A 76 4.48 -11.73 -19.27
C ASP A 76 3.38 -11.82 -20.35
N TRP A 77 2.12 -11.66 -19.96
CA TRP A 77 1.01 -11.63 -20.89
C TRP A 77 0.95 -10.33 -21.72
N ALA A 78 1.14 -9.17 -21.12
CA ALA A 78 0.98 -7.89 -21.80
C ALA A 78 2.15 -7.58 -22.75
N PHE A 79 3.39 -7.76 -22.28
CA PHE A 79 4.60 -7.39 -23.02
C PHE A 79 5.27 -8.57 -23.74
N CYS A 80 5.41 -9.73 -23.08
CA CYS A 80 6.01 -10.90 -23.69
C CYS A 80 5.04 -11.70 -24.57
N ARG A 81 3.76 -11.30 -24.60
CA ARG A 81 2.70 -11.90 -25.43
C ARG A 81 2.41 -13.38 -25.16
N ARG A 82 2.74 -13.86 -23.97
CA ARG A 82 2.49 -15.24 -23.56
C ARG A 82 1.07 -15.41 -23.09
N LYS A 83 0.25 -16.08 -23.89
CA LYS A 83 -1.18 -16.30 -23.59
C LYS A 83 -1.38 -17.27 -22.43
N GLU A 84 -0.42 -18.13 -22.19
CA GLU A 84 -0.43 -19.13 -21.12
C GLU A 84 -0.46 -18.49 -19.73
N SER A 85 0.03 -17.26 -19.59
CA SER A 85 0.06 -16.53 -18.33
C SER A 85 -1.32 -15.97 -17.93
N LEU A 86 -2.23 -15.82 -18.88
CA LEU A 86 -3.53 -15.17 -18.65
C LEU A 86 -4.43 -15.94 -17.67
N PRO A 87 -4.61 -17.26 -17.74
CA PRO A 87 -5.45 -17.98 -16.78
C PRO A 87 -4.94 -17.90 -15.35
N GLY A 88 -3.62 -18.02 -15.16
CA GLY A 88 -2.98 -17.85 -13.86
C GLY A 88 -3.17 -16.44 -13.28
N LEU A 89 -2.99 -15.42 -14.13
CA LEU A 89 -3.24 -14.02 -13.77
C LEU A 89 -4.68 -13.81 -13.32
N ILE A 90 -5.66 -14.30 -14.07
CA ILE A 90 -7.09 -14.17 -13.74
C ILE A 90 -7.39 -14.82 -12.39
N LEU A 91 -6.90 -16.04 -12.17
CA LEU A 91 -7.17 -16.78 -10.95
C LEU A 91 -6.59 -16.10 -9.72
N LEU A 92 -5.34 -15.67 -9.78
CA LEU A 92 -4.67 -14.99 -8.67
C LEU A 92 -5.28 -13.59 -8.43
N ALA A 93 -5.52 -12.83 -9.49
CA ALA A 93 -6.12 -11.51 -9.40
C ALA A 93 -7.53 -11.55 -8.78
N ALA A 94 -8.35 -12.53 -9.16
CA ALA A 94 -9.69 -12.71 -8.62
C ALA A 94 -9.70 -13.09 -7.13
N GLY A 95 -8.64 -13.72 -6.62
CA GLY A 95 -8.50 -14.06 -5.19
C GLY A 95 -7.99 -12.92 -4.30
N LEU A 96 -7.36 -11.89 -4.88
CA LEU A 96 -6.77 -10.78 -4.14
C LEU A 96 -7.75 -10.00 -3.23
N PRO A 97 -9.02 -9.74 -3.59
CA PRO A 97 -9.93 -9.00 -2.73
C PRO A 97 -10.14 -9.63 -1.35
N LEU A 98 -10.12 -10.95 -1.25
CA LEU A 98 -10.24 -11.67 0.03
C LEU A 98 -9.00 -11.52 0.91
N LEU A 99 -7.83 -11.40 0.29
CA LEU A 99 -6.56 -11.35 0.98
C LEU A 99 -6.17 -9.91 1.34
N HIS A 100 -6.24 -9.01 0.34
CA HIS A 100 -5.83 -7.62 0.52
C HIS A 100 -6.41 -6.72 -0.57
N THR A 101 -7.48 -6.04 -0.26
CA THR A 101 -8.22 -5.17 -1.21
C THR A 101 -7.34 -4.07 -1.83
N HIS A 102 -6.38 -3.52 -1.08
CA HIS A 102 -5.48 -2.50 -1.60
C HIS A 102 -4.54 -3.06 -2.69
N SER A 103 -4.06 -4.29 -2.55
CA SER A 103 -3.27 -4.96 -3.60
C SER A 103 -4.11 -5.22 -4.85
N PHE A 104 -5.38 -5.56 -4.68
CA PHE A 104 -6.31 -5.69 -5.81
C PHE A 104 -6.51 -4.37 -6.55
N LEU A 105 -6.70 -3.27 -5.81
CA LEU A 105 -6.83 -1.93 -6.38
C LEU A 105 -5.55 -1.51 -7.11
N ALA A 106 -4.38 -1.74 -6.51
CA ALA A 106 -3.08 -1.46 -7.14
C ALA A 106 -2.89 -2.24 -8.45
N LEU A 107 -3.22 -3.55 -8.45
CA LEU A 107 -3.18 -4.37 -9.66
C LEU A 107 -4.15 -3.83 -10.72
N GLY A 108 -5.35 -3.41 -10.33
CA GLY A 108 -6.36 -2.83 -11.23
C GLY A 108 -5.86 -1.54 -11.90
N ILE A 109 -5.27 -0.63 -11.12
CA ILE A 109 -4.67 0.62 -11.64
C ILE A 109 -3.54 0.32 -12.62
N LEU A 110 -2.61 -0.57 -12.25
CA LEU A 110 -1.48 -0.93 -13.12
C LEU A 110 -1.96 -1.63 -14.40
N SER A 111 -2.95 -2.53 -14.30
CA SER A 111 -3.56 -3.17 -15.47
C SER A 111 -4.23 -2.14 -16.40
N GLY A 112 -4.92 -1.15 -15.82
CA GLY A 112 -5.54 -0.05 -16.56
C GLY A 112 -4.50 0.81 -17.29
N VAL A 113 -3.41 1.17 -16.62
CA VAL A 113 -2.30 1.93 -17.22
C VAL A 113 -1.66 1.14 -18.38
N TYR A 114 -1.38 -0.14 -18.19
CA TYR A 114 -0.81 -0.99 -19.25
C TYR A 114 -1.75 -1.14 -20.43
N CYS A 115 -3.05 -1.34 -20.18
CA CYS A 115 -4.07 -1.35 -21.23
C CYS A 115 -4.07 -0.04 -22.02
N LEU A 116 -4.08 1.11 -21.35
CA LEU A 116 -4.05 2.42 -21.98
C LEU A 116 -2.78 2.64 -22.80
N MET A 117 -1.61 2.32 -22.25
CA MET A 117 -0.34 2.42 -22.96
C MET A 117 -0.35 1.59 -24.24
N GLU A 118 -0.85 0.36 -24.17
CA GLU A 118 -0.93 -0.50 -25.35
C GLU A 118 -1.92 0.02 -26.38
N LEU A 119 -3.10 0.46 -25.98
CA LEU A 119 -4.12 1.00 -26.87
C LEU A 119 -3.70 2.32 -27.53
N CYS A 120 -2.97 3.18 -26.80
CA CYS A 120 -2.44 4.42 -27.32
C CYS A 120 -1.27 4.20 -28.31
N SER A 121 -0.48 3.13 -28.09
CA SER A 121 0.68 2.82 -28.97
C SER A 121 0.26 2.14 -30.26
N CYS A 122 -0.64 1.17 -30.18
CA CYS A 122 -1.14 0.43 -31.35
C CYS A 122 -2.51 -0.16 -31.02
N PHE A 123 -3.58 0.44 -31.54
CA PHE A 123 -4.91 -0.08 -31.34
C PHE A 123 -5.12 -1.40 -32.13
N ASP A 124 -5.21 -2.52 -31.42
CA ASP A 124 -5.59 -3.81 -31.97
C ASP A 124 -6.87 -4.31 -31.28
N LYS A 125 -7.91 -4.57 -32.08
CA LYS A 125 -9.21 -5.09 -31.59
C LYS A 125 -9.08 -6.41 -30.82
N LYS A 126 -8.17 -7.29 -31.24
CA LYS A 126 -7.94 -8.59 -30.54
C LYS A 126 -7.33 -8.35 -29.16
N ARG A 127 -6.42 -7.40 -29.05
CA ARG A 127 -5.81 -7.04 -27.78
C ARG A 127 -6.78 -6.33 -26.86
N PHE A 128 -7.55 -5.40 -27.40
CA PHE A 128 -8.62 -4.75 -26.64
C PHE A 128 -9.62 -5.79 -26.08
N LEU A 129 -10.03 -6.76 -26.90
CA LEU A 129 -10.90 -7.83 -26.44
C LEU A 129 -10.22 -8.69 -25.36
N GLY A 130 -8.92 -8.95 -25.47
CA GLY A 130 -8.15 -9.65 -24.45
C GLY A 130 -8.16 -8.91 -23.10
N TRP A 131 -7.94 -7.59 -23.11
CA TRP A 131 -8.03 -6.75 -21.90
C TRP A 131 -9.44 -6.70 -21.31
N ALA A 132 -10.46 -6.57 -22.17
CA ALA A 132 -11.85 -6.58 -21.76
C ALA A 132 -12.26 -7.92 -21.13
N LEU A 133 -11.79 -9.04 -21.71
CA LEU A 133 -12.03 -10.38 -21.18
C LEU A 133 -11.33 -10.58 -19.84
N TYR A 134 -10.05 -10.20 -19.74
CA TYR A 134 -9.30 -10.24 -18.48
C TYR A 134 -10.00 -9.46 -17.39
N GLY A 135 -10.24 -8.17 -17.61
CA GLY A 135 -10.89 -7.31 -16.62
C GLY A 135 -12.31 -7.76 -16.28
N GLY A 136 -13.09 -8.14 -17.29
CA GLY A 136 -14.47 -8.63 -17.10
C GLY A 136 -14.54 -9.90 -16.26
N ILE A 137 -13.70 -10.88 -16.52
CA ILE A 137 -13.67 -12.13 -15.74
C ILE A 137 -13.18 -11.85 -14.31
N VAL A 138 -12.10 -11.08 -14.16
CA VAL A 138 -11.58 -10.75 -12.82
C VAL A 138 -12.62 -10.01 -12.00
N ILE A 139 -13.31 -9.01 -12.56
CA ILE A 139 -14.37 -8.28 -11.87
C ILE A 139 -15.53 -9.20 -11.53
N LEU A 140 -15.96 -10.05 -12.46
CA LEU A 140 -17.07 -11.00 -12.22
C LEU A 140 -16.77 -11.95 -11.07
N LEU A 141 -15.57 -12.48 -10.99
CA LEU A 141 -15.14 -13.39 -9.92
C LEU A 141 -14.87 -12.65 -8.60
N ALA A 142 -14.39 -11.42 -8.66
CA ALA A 142 -14.14 -10.57 -7.49
C ALA A 142 -15.43 -9.95 -6.92
N ALA A 143 -16.46 -9.74 -7.72
CA ALA A 143 -17.70 -9.07 -7.33
C ALA A 143 -18.35 -9.63 -6.05
N PRO A 144 -18.56 -10.95 -5.90
CA PRO A 144 -19.15 -11.50 -4.67
C PRO A 144 -18.33 -11.17 -3.42
N GLN A 145 -17.01 -11.13 -3.53
CA GLN A 145 -16.08 -10.84 -2.45
C GLN A 145 -16.13 -9.36 -2.10
N LEU A 146 -16.12 -8.48 -3.10
CA LEU A 146 -16.18 -7.04 -2.92
C LEU A 146 -17.52 -6.62 -2.31
N PHE A 147 -18.64 -7.07 -2.87
CA PHE A 147 -19.97 -6.71 -2.38
C PHE A 147 -20.33 -7.41 -1.07
N GLY A 148 -19.92 -8.68 -0.88
CA GLY A 148 -20.22 -9.44 0.32
C GLY A 148 -19.43 -8.99 1.55
N PHE A 149 -18.18 -8.59 1.39
CA PHE A 149 -17.28 -8.27 2.50
C PHE A 149 -16.74 -6.84 2.46
N ALA A 150 -16.05 -6.45 1.40
CA ALA A 150 -15.29 -5.20 1.40
C ALA A 150 -16.20 -3.96 1.46
N PHE A 151 -17.21 -3.88 0.62
CA PHE A 151 -18.13 -2.73 0.61
C PHE A 151 -19.03 -2.68 1.85
N ARG A 152 -19.46 -3.82 2.35
CA ARG A 152 -20.26 -3.88 3.58
C ARG A 152 -19.46 -3.38 4.77
N GLN A 153 -18.23 -3.84 4.93
CA GLN A 153 -17.34 -3.39 6.00
C GLN A 153 -16.98 -1.89 5.84
N ALA A 154 -16.74 -1.43 4.61
CA ALA A 154 -16.46 -0.01 4.35
C ALA A 154 -17.69 0.88 4.61
N GLY A 155 -18.89 0.42 4.30
CA GLY A 155 -20.14 1.16 4.55
C GLY A 155 -20.45 1.30 6.03
N GLU A 156 -20.30 0.24 6.81
CA GLU A 156 -20.54 0.25 8.25
C GLU A 156 -19.53 1.12 9.02
N SER A 157 -18.28 1.17 8.58
CA SER A 157 -17.23 1.93 9.26
C SER A 157 -17.11 3.39 8.80
N GLY A 158 -17.81 3.79 7.75
CA GLY A 158 -17.62 5.13 7.14
C GLY A 158 -16.19 5.35 6.60
N MET A 159 -15.46 4.27 6.34
CA MET A 159 -14.03 4.30 5.96
C MET A 159 -13.76 4.89 4.57
N VAL A 160 -14.73 4.84 3.67
CA VAL A 160 -14.55 5.37 2.32
C VAL A 160 -15.06 6.80 2.28
N ARG A 161 -14.17 7.75 2.52
CA ARG A 161 -14.42 9.19 2.36
C ARG A 161 -13.38 9.77 1.42
N LEU A 162 -13.81 10.51 0.42
CA LEU A 162 -12.90 11.31 -0.38
C LEU A 162 -12.50 12.55 0.42
N HIS A 163 -11.32 12.54 0.98
CA HIS A 163 -10.76 13.67 1.72
C HIS A 163 -9.49 14.14 1.02
N LEU A 164 -9.63 15.16 0.19
CA LEU A 164 -8.47 15.78 -0.45
C LEU A 164 -7.56 16.38 0.62
N ASN A 165 -6.24 16.17 0.45
CA ASN A 165 -5.24 16.61 1.41
C ASN A 165 -5.34 15.94 2.80
N TRP A 166 -5.76 14.72 2.83
CA TRP A 166 -5.93 13.87 3.99
C TRP A 166 -4.74 13.79 4.87
N ALA A 167 -4.27 13.95 5.73
CA ALA A 167 -3.04 13.88 6.53
C ALA A 167 -2.26 15.20 6.63
N ASN A 168 -2.71 16.24 5.98
CA ASN A 168 -2.06 17.54 6.06
C ASN A 168 -2.90 18.48 6.94
N GLU A 169 -2.37 18.80 8.11
CA GLU A 169 -3.03 19.71 9.06
C GLU A 169 -2.25 21.02 9.27
N VAL A 170 -0.98 21.06 8.86
CA VAL A 170 -0.03 22.11 9.26
C VAL A 170 0.61 22.84 8.08
N ASP A 171 0.86 22.14 6.96
CA ASP A 171 1.65 22.66 5.85
C ASP A 171 0.79 23.20 4.70
N GLY A 172 1.37 24.05 3.84
CA GLY A 172 0.78 24.37 2.55
C GLY A 172 0.68 23.13 1.67
N TYR A 173 -0.37 23.07 0.81
CA TYR A 173 -0.72 21.88 0.01
C TYR A 173 0.48 21.29 -0.75
N LEU A 174 1.16 22.09 -1.55
CA LEU A 174 2.31 21.63 -2.35
C LEU A 174 3.51 21.26 -1.47
N TRP A 175 3.78 22.02 -0.43
CA TRP A 175 4.91 21.79 0.45
C TRP A 175 4.77 20.48 1.22
N PHE A 176 3.57 20.13 1.67
CA PHE A 176 3.30 18.86 2.31
C PHE A 176 3.67 17.69 1.41
N TYR A 177 3.25 17.71 0.15
CA TYR A 177 3.57 16.61 -0.78
C TYR A 177 5.06 16.58 -1.13
N ILE A 178 5.70 17.71 -1.41
CA ILE A 178 7.14 17.78 -1.69
C ILE A 178 7.94 17.18 -0.53
N LYS A 179 7.63 17.60 0.71
CA LYS A 179 8.30 17.12 1.92
C LYS A 179 8.14 15.62 2.15
N ASN A 180 6.97 15.07 1.83
CA ASN A 180 6.63 13.67 2.12
C ASN A 180 6.85 12.71 0.94
N MET A 181 7.00 13.19 -0.29
CA MET A 181 7.35 12.33 -1.43
C MET A 181 8.81 11.89 -1.44
N GLY A 182 9.63 12.50 -0.61
CA GLY A 182 11.07 12.21 -0.53
C GLY A 182 11.83 12.76 -1.73
N TRP A 183 12.76 13.63 -1.44
CA TRP A 183 13.82 13.94 -2.38
C TRP A 183 14.87 12.84 -2.26
N MET A 184 14.72 11.83 -3.07
CA MET A 184 15.80 10.86 -3.28
C MET A 184 16.32 10.96 -4.70
#